data_343e9ecc966048b8d828b48de9a71bf1
#
_entry.id   343e9ecc966048b8d828b48de9a71bf1
#
_cell.length_a   1.000
_cell.length_b   1.000
_cell.length_c   1.000
_cell.angle_alpha   90.00
_cell.angle_beta   90.00
_cell.angle_gamma   90.00
#
_symmetry.space_group_name_H-M   'P 1'
#
loop_
_entity.id
_entity.type
_entity.pdbx_description
1 polymer ?
#
loop_
_entity_poly.entity_id
_entity_poly.type
_entity_poly.pdbx_seq_one_letter_code
_entity_poly.pdbx_strand_id
1 'polypeptide(L)'
;MKPLFRRLLGGVAIAAALYSCASVGRIEGGPYDETPPRFISGTPTPGALHHNKNKLSIEFDEFIKLDKPNEKIVISPPQVQQPEIKSNGKKVVITLQDTLKPNTTYTFDFGDAIQDNNEGNPLENFFYSFSTGDRLDSMAVAGTVLNAANLEPVKGMLVGLHANLADSAFTKLPFERVGRTDSRGRFSIRGVAPGKYRIYALQDADQNFAYSQPTEVIAFNDSIIIPSMEERMRQDTTWIDSLTVDTIVERQYTHYLPDDVLLLSLIHISEPTRHLRIS
;
A
#
# COMPACT_ATOMS: atom_id res chain seq x y z
N MET A 1 -50.29 -34.10 59.55
CA MET A 1 -48.88 -33.93 59.12
C MET A 1 -48.25 -32.88 60.00
N LYS A 2 -47.19 -33.22 60.71
CA LYS A 2 -46.58 -32.38 61.78
C LYS A 2 -45.94 -31.10 61.17
N PRO A 3 -46.03 -29.95 61.82
CA PRO A 3 -45.53 -28.68 61.31
C PRO A 3 -44.01 -28.70 60.97
N LEU A 4 -43.27 -29.64 61.57
CA LEU A 4 -41.84 -29.86 61.33
C LEU A 4 -41.57 -30.28 59.89
N PHE A 5 -42.41 -31.13 59.30
CA PHE A 5 -42.23 -31.65 57.94
C PHE A 5 -42.44 -30.54 56.87
N ARG A 6 -43.37 -29.59 57.09
CA ARG A 6 -43.55 -28.43 56.18
C ARG A 6 -42.38 -27.43 56.24
N ARG A 7 -41.72 -27.30 57.44
CA ARG A 7 -40.53 -26.47 57.56
C ARG A 7 -39.31 -27.08 56.88
N LEU A 8 -39.19 -28.42 56.93
CA LEU A 8 -38.10 -29.14 56.23
C LEU A 8 -38.29 -29.08 54.70
N LEU A 9 -39.49 -29.23 54.18
CA LEU A 9 -39.78 -29.10 52.73
C LEU A 9 -39.52 -27.71 52.25
N GLY A 10 -39.83 -26.66 53.03
CA GLY A 10 -39.56 -25.28 52.67
C GLY A 10 -38.04 -24.97 52.58
N GLY A 11 -37.27 -25.54 53.54
CA GLY A 11 -35.80 -25.41 53.53
C GLY A 11 -35.13 -26.05 52.34
N VAL A 12 -35.59 -27.24 51.95
CA VAL A 12 -35.08 -27.95 50.75
C VAL A 12 -35.42 -27.22 49.47
N ALA A 13 -36.63 -26.65 49.36
CA ALA A 13 -37.00 -25.88 48.17
C ALA A 13 -36.19 -24.58 48.03
N ILE A 14 -35.86 -23.90 49.14
CA ILE A 14 -35.04 -22.70 49.11
C ILE A 14 -33.58 -23.07 48.81
N ALA A 15 -33.05 -24.16 49.32
CA ALA A 15 -31.73 -24.66 49.02
C ALA A 15 -31.60 -25.09 47.54
N ALA A 16 -32.59 -25.69 46.95
CA ALA A 16 -32.63 -26.06 45.53
C ALA A 16 -32.70 -24.85 44.63
N ALA A 17 -33.37 -23.75 45.03
CA ALA A 17 -33.42 -22.49 44.26
C ALA A 17 -32.07 -21.76 44.27
N LEU A 18 -31.23 -21.95 45.28
CA LEU A 18 -29.89 -21.34 45.33
C LEU A 18 -28.84 -22.11 44.52
N TYR A 19 -29.13 -23.35 44.07
CA TYR A 19 -28.26 -24.12 43.17
C TYR A 19 -28.56 -23.90 41.69
N SER A 20 -29.46 -22.99 41.34
CA SER A 20 -29.60 -22.54 39.96
C SER A 20 -28.40 -21.68 39.59
N CYS A 21 -27.26 -22.33 39.35
CA CYS A 21 -26.16 -21.70 38.66
C CYS A 21 -26.66 -21.29 37.25
N ALA A 22 -26.90 -20.01 37.07
CA ALA A 22 -26.95 -19.45 35.72
C ALA A 22 -25.59 -19.75 35.09
N SER A 23 -25.53 -20.74 34.21
CA SER A 23 -24.40 -20.90 33.31
C SER A 23 -24.37 -19.63 32.46
N VAL A 24 -23.43 -18.74 32.78
CA VAL A 24 -23.08 -17.67 31.83
C VAL A 24 -22.57 -18.38 30.59
N GLY A 25 -23.43 -18.51 29.59
CA GLY A 25 -23.03 -18.97 28.28
C GLY A 25 -21.88 -18.07 27.86
N ARG A 26 -20.68 -18.63 27.69
CA ARG A 26 -19.63 -17.94 27.00
C ARG A 26 -20.21 -17.61 25.62
N ILE A 27 -20.31 -16.33 25.30
CA ILE A 27 -20.54 -15.91 23.94
C ILE A 27 -19.29 -16.35 23.19
N GLU A 28 -19.30 -17.57 22.65
CA GLU A 28 -18.32 -17.98 21.68
C GLU A 28 -18.57 -17.09 20.48
N GLY A 29 -17.65 -16.18 20.20
CA GLY A 29 -17.68 -15.40 18.97
C GLY A 29 -17.82 -16.34 17.78
N GLY A 30 -18.44 -15.88 16.70
CA GLY A 30 -18.52 -16.62 15.45
C GLY A 30 -17.12 -17.07 14.98
N PRO A 31 -17.05 -17.86 13.89
CA PRO A 31 -15.76 -18.21 13.30
C PRO A 31 -14.96 -16.93 13.04
N TYR A 32 -13.66 -16.99 13.30
CA TYR A 32 -12.73 -15.90 13.05
C TYR A 32 -12.77 -15.51 11.56
N ASP A 33 -12.96 -14.22 11.26
CA ASP A 33 -12.96 -13.74 9.89
C ASP A 33 -11.52 -13.50 9.44
N GLU A 34 -11.11 -14.15 8.36
CA GLU A 34 -9.78 -14.00 7.74
C GLU A 34 -9.86 -13.22 6.42
N THR A 35 -11.05 -12.71 6.07
CA THR A 35 -11.24 -12.01 4.79
C THR A 35 -10.89 -10.53 4.93
N PRO A 36 -10.12 -9.96 3.98
CA PRO A 36 -9.85 -8.53 3.97
C PRO A 36 -11.06 -7.74 3.42
N PRO A 37 -11.16 -6.44 3.74
CA PRO A 37 -12.19 -5.54 3.20
C PRO A 37 -12.22 -5.56 1.68
N ARG A 38 -13.43 -5.50 1.09
CA ARG A 38 -13.61 -5.47 -0.36
C ARG A 38 -14.08 -4.10 -0.81
N PHE A 39 -13.50 -3.61 -1.90
CA PHE A 39 -13.90 -2.38 -2.54
C PHE A 39 -15.35 -2.47 -3.09
N ILE A 40 -16.19 -1.49 -2.77
CA ILE A 40 -17.57 -1.37 -3.27
C ILE A 40 -17.67 -0.25 -4.30
N SER A 41 -17.27 0.96 -3.91
CA SER A 41 -17.45 2.14 -4.76
C SER A 41 -16.45 3.24 -4.42
N GLY A 42 -16.32 4.22 -5.30
CA GLY A 42 -15.46 5.37 -5.05
C GLY A 42 -15.92 6.62 -5.79
N THR A 43 -15.59 7.76 -5.23
CA THR A 43 -15.80 9.09 -5.83
C THR A 43 -14.47 9.85 -5.81
N PRO A 44 -13.90 10.19 -7.01
CA PRO A 44 -14.39 9.82 -8.34
C PRO A 44 -14.41 8.31 -8.56
N THR A 45 -15.09 7.80 -9.59
CA THR A 45 -14.99 6.38 -9.96
C THR A 45 -13.54 6.03 -10.35
N PRO A 46 -13.07 4.79 -10.09
CA PRO A 46 -11.73 4.38 -10.52
C PRO A 46 -11.53 4.63 -12.01
N GLY A 47 -10.40 5.25 -12.38
CA GLY A 47 -10.11 5.60 -13.76
C GLY A 47 -10.87 6.80 -14.33
N ALA A 48 -11.61 7.55 -13.51
CA ALA A 48 -12.34 8.74 -13.96
C ALA A 48 -11.41 9.76 -14.63
N LEU A 49 -11.89 10.38 -15.69
CA LEU A 49 -11.21 11.46 -16.40
C LEU A 49 -11.80 12.82 -16.00
N HIS A 50 -11.08 13.90 -16.29
CA HIS A 50 -11.48 15.28 -16.02
C HIS A 50 -11.85 15.57 -14.56
N HIS A 51 -11.30 14.80 -13.62
CA HIS A 51 -11.57 15.02 -12.21
C HIS A 51 -10.81 16.26 -11.72
N ASN A 52 -11.53 17.21 -11.14
CA ASN A 52 -11.00 18.51 -10.71
C ASN A 52 -11.17 18.80 -9.21
N LYS A 53 -11.66 17.82 -8.44
CA LYS A 53 -11.82 17.97 -7.01
C LYS A 53 -10.65 17.34 -6.27
N ASN A 54 -10.16 18.01 -5.24
CA ASN A 54 -9.07 17.55 -4.40
C ASN A 54 -9.48 16.50 -3.34
N LYS A 55 -10.76 16.11 -3.29
CA LYS A 55 -11.28 15.14 -2.33
C LYS A 55 -11.72 13.88 -3.04
N LEU A 56 -11.29 12.73 -2.49
CA LEU A 56 -11.77 11.41 -2.91
C LEU A 56 -12.32 10.63 -1.71
N SER A 57 -13.26 9.73 -1.99
CA SER A 57 -13.86 8.84 -0.99
C SER A 57 -13.98 7.45 -1.58
N ILE A 58 -13.51 6.45 -0.86
CA ILE A 58 -13.51 5.04 -1.26
C ILE A 58 -14.31 4.27 -0.22
N GLU A 59 -15.28 3.46 -0.65
CA GLU A 59 -16.19 2.71 0.20
C GLU A 59 -15.93 1.21 0.11
N PHE A 60 -15.96 0.54 1.27
CA PHE A 60 -15.73 -0.88 1.46
C PHE A 60 -16.99 -1.58 2.00
N ASP A 61 -17.03 -2.90 1.90
CA ASP A 61 -18.16 -3.72 2.36
C ASP A 61 -18.27 -3.80 3.88
N GLU A 62 -17.19 -3.50 4.61
CA GLU A 62 -17.12 -3.54 6.06
C GLU A 62 -16.49 -2.31 6.70
N PHE A 63 -16.50 -2.23 8.03
CA PHE A 63 -15.81 -1.18 8.79
C PHE A 63 -14.32 -1.36 8.69
N ILE A 64 -13.61 -0.27 8.36
CA ILE A 64 -12.17 -0.28 8.14
C ILE A 64 -11.44 0.62 9.13
N LYS A 65 -10.18 0.28 9.38
CA LYS A 65 -9.20 1.14 10.04
C LYS A 65 -8.00 1.37 9.13
N LEU A 66 -7.27 2.43 9.37
CA LEU A 66 -6.03 2.75 8.66
C LEU A 66 -4.84 2.56 9.59
N ASP A 67 -3.90 1.72 9.16
CA ASP A 67 -2.62 1.52 9.85
C ASP A 67 -1.55 2.41 9.22
N LYS A 68 -1.05 3.40 9.99
CA LYS A 68 0.02 4.33 9.60
C LYS A 68 -0.15 4.92 8.19
N PRO A 69 -1.30 5.55 7.90
CA PRO A 69 -1.63 5.97 6.53
C PRO A 69 -0.59 6.91 5.92
N ASN A 70 0.02 7.81 6.70
CA ASN A 70 1.03 8.74 6.20
C ASN A 70 2.37 8.09 5.83
N GLU A 71 2.65 6.89 6.37
CA GLU A 71 3.87 6.14 6.06
C GLU A 71 3.65 5.14 4.93
N LYS A 72 2.46 4.52 4.87
CA LYS A 72 2.16 3.40 3.97
C LYS A 72 1.48 3.82 2.68
N ILE A 73 0.64 4.86 2.70
CA ILE A 73 -0.07 5.31 1.51
C ILE A 73 0.84 6.21 0.69
N VAL A 74 1.06 5.82 -0.56
CA VAL A 74 1.87 6.57 -1.52
C VAL A 74 0.96 7.22 -2.54
N ILE A 75 1.06 8.54 -2.67
CA ILE A 75 0.31 9.34 -3.64
C ILE A 75 1.27 9.81 -4.73
N SER A 76 0.94 9.54 -5.98
CA SER A 76 1.76 9.92 -7.14
C SER A 76 0.91 10.68 -8.17
N PRO A 77 1.33 11.90 -8.58
CA PRO A 77 2.53 12.64 -8.20
C PRO A 77 2.59 12.94 -6.70
N PRO A 78 3.82 13.07 -6.15
CA PRO A 78 3.98 13.38 -4.72
C PRO A 78 3.36 14.73 -4.39
N GLN A 79 2.85 14.84 -3.15
CA GLN A 79 2.19 16.03 -2.63
C GLN A 79 3.16 16.78 -1.71
N VAL A 80 3.37 18.07 -1.96
CA VAL A 80 4.24 18.92 -1.11
C VAL A 80 3.58 19.15 0.25
N GLN A 81 2.28 19.42 0.24
CA GLN A 81 1.50 19.55 1.46
C GLN A 81 0.92 18.19 1.83
N GLN A 82 1.10 17.79 3.09
CA GLN A 82 0.62 16.48 3.55
C GLN A 82 -0.90 16.37 3.36
N PRO A 83 -1.38 15.33 2.66
CA PRO A 83 -2.80 15.10 2.47
C PRO A 83 -3.48 14.70 3.78
N GLU A 84 -4.74 15.06 3.93
CA GLU A 84 -5.56 14.60 5.03
C GLU A 84 -6.17 13.24 4.67
N ILE A 85 -5.79 12.17 5.39
CA ILE A 85 -6.25 10.80 5.15
C ILE A 85 -6.98 10.31 6.39
N LYS A 86 -8.26 9.94 6.26
CA LYS A 86 -9.11 9.51 7.37
C LYS A 86 -9.94 8.29 7.00
N SER A 87 -10.18 7.42 7.99
CA SER A 87 -11.26 6.43 7.93
C SER A 87 -12.51 6.97 8.59
N ASN A 88 -13.66 6.71 7.97
CA ASN A 88 -14.98 7.05 8.52
C ASN A 88 -15.92 5.88 8.27
N GLY A 89 -16.05 5.00 9.27
CA GLY A 89 -16.85 3.79 9.16
C GLY A 89 -16.32 2.85 8.08
N LYS A 90 -17.06 2.70 7.01
CA LYS A 90 -16.71 1.86 5.86
C LYS A 90 -15.95 2.62 4.76
N LYS A 91 -15.53 3.86 5.00
CA LYS A 91 -14.95 4.72 3.97
C LYS A 91 -13.55 5.21 4.33
N VAL A 92 -12.67 5.24 3.33
CA VAL A 92 -11.46 6.06 3.33
C VAL A 92 -11.78 7.37 2.65
N VAL A 93 -11.43 8.48 3.29
CA VAL A 93 -11.55 9.82 2.72
C VAL A 93 -10.16 10.45 2.66
N ILE A 94 -9.77 10.89 1.47
CA ILE A 94 -8.50 11.59 1.25
C ILE A 94 -8.80 12.98 0.70
N THR A 95 -8.18 14.00 1.29
CA THR A 95 -8.24 15.38 0.81
C THR A 95 -6.81 15.82 0.50
N LEU A 96 -6.54 16.05 -0.78
CA LEU A 96 -5.28 16.61 -1.24
C LEU A 96 -5.25 18.11 -0.90
N GLN A 97 -4.12 18.57 -0.38
CA GLN A 97 -3.95 19.97 -0.03
C GLN A 97 -3.35 20.78 -1.18
N ASP A 98 -2.57 20.13 -2.03
CA ASP A 98 -1.99 20.75 -3.22
C ASP A 98 -3.05 20.92 -4.32
N THR A 99 -2.86 21.96 -5.14
CA THR A 99 -3.66 22.14 -6.36
C THR A 99 -3.36 21.02 -7.36
N LEU A 100 -4.41 20.40 -7.89
CA LEU A 100 -4.27 19.34 -8.88
C LEU A 100 -3.59 19.86 -10.15
N LYS A 101 -2.54 19.16 -10.59
CA LYS A 101 -1.85 19.45 -11.85
C LYS A 101 -2.77 19.10 -13.03
N PRO A 102 -2.83 19.92 -14.08
CA PRO A 102 -3.62 19.62 -15.27
C PRO A 102 -3.04 18.43 -16.05
N ASN A 103 -3.89 17.72 -16.79
CA ASN A 103 -3.52 16.60 -17.66
C ASN A 103 -2.64 15.55 -16.94
N THR A 104 -2.97 15.24 -15.69
CA THR A 104 -2.14 14.41 -14.85
C THR A 104 -2.95 13.25 -14.25
N THR A 105 -2.40 12.05 -14.35
CA THR A 105 -2.94 10.87 -13.67
C THR A 105 -2.45 10.86 -12.23
N TYR A 106 -3.38 10.78 -11.29
CA TYR A 106 -3.13 10.59 -9.86
C TYR A 106 -3.34 9.14 -9.50
N THR A 107 -2.36 8.56 -8.82
CA THR A 107 -2.43 7.18 -8.31
C THR A 107 -2.24 7.17 -6.80
N PHE A 108 -2.97 6.29 -6.13
CA PHE A 108 -2.94 6.07 -4.70
C PHE A 108 -2.65 4.60 -4.47
N ASP A 109 -1.48 4.31 -3.93
CA ASP A 109 -1.08 2.99 -3.49
C ASP A 109 -1.29 2.89 -2.00
N PHE A 110 -2.17 2.00 -1.56
CA PHE A 110 -2.52 1.84 -0.16
C PHE A 110 -1.62 0.82 0.56
N GLY A 111 -0.83 0.05 -0.19
CA GLY A 111 -0.01 -1.01 0.38
C GLY A 111 -0.86 -1.99 1.21
N ASP A 112 -0.58 -2.06 2.51
CA ASP A 112 -1.30 -2.81 3.54
C ASP A 112 -1.95 -1.90 4.59
N ALA A 113 -2.16 -0.63 4.27
CA ALA A 113 -2.68 0.38 5.21
C ALA A 113 -4.15 0.19 5.55
N ILE A 114 -4.95 -0.33 4.61
CA ILE A 114 -6.39 -0.56 4.84
C ILE A 114 -6.57 -1.94 5.47
N GLN A 115 -7.20 -1.97 6.63
CA GLN A 115 -7.47 -3.21 7.37
C GLN A 115 -8.92 -3.22 7.83
N ASP A 116 -9.50 -4.42 8.00
CA ASP A 116 -10.76 -4.50 8.71
C ASP A 116 -10.62 -4.00 10.15
N ASN A 117 -11.72 -3.51 10.71
CA ASN A 117 -11.69 -2.90 12.04
C ASN A 117 -11.59 -3.92 13.18
N ASN A 118 -12.05 -5.13 12.99
CA ASN A 118 -12.19 -6.14 14.03
C ASN A 118 -10.91 -6.98 14.14
N GLU A 119 -10.61 -7.79 13.14
CA GLU A 119 -9.52 -8.75 13.13
C GLU A 119 -8.20 -8.13 12.67
N GLY A 120 -8.25 -7.12 11.83
CA GLY A 120 -7.07 -6.42 11.31
C GLY A 120 -6.51 -7.03 10.04
N ASN A 121 -7.32 -7.78 9.29
CA ASN A 121 -6.90 -8.37 8.01
C ASN A 121 -6.59 -7.27 6.99
N PRO A 122 -5.37 -7.20 6.44
CA PRO A 122 -4.99 -6.14 5.52
C PRO A 122 -5.52 -6.40 4.11
N LEU A 123 -6.05 -5.35 3.48
CA LEU A 123 -6.29 -5.32 2.04
C LEU A 123 -4.97 -4.99 1.34
N GLU A 124 -4.29 -6.01 0.81
CA GLU A 124 -3.01 -5.83 0.13
C GLU A 124 -3.16 -5.43 -1.34
N ASN A 125 -2.18 -4.71 -1.86
CA ASN A 125 -2.05 -4.33 -3.27
C ASN A 125 -3.26 -3.56 -3.83
N PHE A 126 -3.96 -2.80 -2.99
CA PHE A 126 -5.06 -1.97 -3.44
C PHE A 126 -4.56 -0.64 -4.01
N PHE A 127 -4.93 -0.39 -5.27
CA PHE A 127 -4.59 0.84 -5.99
C PHE A 127 -5.85 1.57 -6.43
N TYR A 128 -5.77 2.89 -6.40
CA TYR A 128 -6.82 3.76 -6.88
C TYR A 128 -6.24 4.83 -7.80
N SER A 129 -6.96 5.23 -8.84
CA SER A 129 -6.47 6.24 -9.77
C SER A 129 -7.59 7.04 -10.41
N PHE A 130 -7.27 8.27 -10.78
CA PHE A 130 -8.07 9.14 -11.64
C PHE A 130 -7.15 10.06 -12.45
N SER A 131 -7.69 10.73 -13.47
CA SER A 131 -6.97 11.72 -14.24
C SER A 131 -7.69 13.06 -14.24
N THR A 132 -6.92 14.13 -14.23
CA THR A 132 -7.42 15.51 -14.45
C THR A 132 -7.56 15.86 -15.92
N GLY A 133 -7.00 15.03 -16.81
CA GLY A 133 -6.99 15.20 -18.26
C GLY A 133 -7.89 14.23 -19.02
N ASP A 134 -7.67 14.18 -20.34
CA ASP A 134 -8.47 13.40 -21.30
C ASP A 134 -8.14 11.90 -21.31
N ARG A 135 -7.07 11.50 -20.66
CA ARG A 135 -6.61 10.10 -20.62
C ARG A 135 -6.04 9.73 -19.26
N LEU A 136 -6.07 8.45 -18.98
CA LEU A 136 -5.41 7.84 -17.83
C LEU A 136 -4.09 7.23 -18.32
N ASP A 137 -2.98 7.63 -17.70
CA ASP A 137 -1.70 6.95 -17.91
C ASP A 137 -1.76 5.60 -17.19
N SER A 138 -1.48 4.52 -17.89
CA SER A 138 -1.66 3.16 -17.39
C SER A 138 -0.37 2.37 -17.24
N MET A 139 0.77 2.88 -17.75
CA MET A 139 2.03 2.15 -17.66
C MET A 139 2.55 2.08 -16.23
N ALA A 140 3.38 1.10 -15.97
CA ALA A 140 4.02 0.90 -14.69
C ALA A 140 5.51 0.56 -14.86
N VAL A 141 6.28 0.88 -13.83
CA VAL A 141 7.69 0.49 -13.68
C VAL A 141 7.82 -0.20 -12.34
N ALA A 142 8.40 -1.39 -12.34
CA ALA A 142 8.60 -2.16 -11.12
C ALA A 142 10.04 -2.68 -11.02
N GLY A 143 10.41 -3.07 -9.80
CA GLY A 143 11.74 -3.58 -9.55
C GLY A 143 12.02 -3.81 -8.09
N THR A 144 13.30 -3.88 -7.73
CA THR A 144 13.76 -4.18 -6.38
C THR A 144 14.89 -3.24 -5.98
N VAL A 145 14.89 -2.79 -4.73
CA VAL A 145 15.98 -2.06 -4.10
C VAL A 145 16.67 -2.96 -3.09
N LEU A 146 17.98 -3.18 -3.29
CA LEU A 146 18.82 -3.94 -2.40
C LEU A 146 19.94 -3.06 -1.83
N ASN A 147 20.38 -3.39 -0.64
CA ASN A 147 21.57 -2.80 -0.05
C ASN A 147 22.82 -3.28 -0.80
N ALA A 148 23.65 -2.35 -1.28
CA ALA A 148 24.84 -2.70 -2.08
C ALA A 148 25.89 -3.51 -1.31
N ALA A 149 25.93 -3.44 0.02
CA ALA A 149 26.95 -4.11 0.83
C ALA A 149 26.64 -5.59 1.10
N ASN A 150 25.35 -5.94 1.29
CA ASN A 150 24.93 -7.28 1.71
C ASN A 150 23.81 -7.89 0.89
N LEU A 151 23.30 -7.15 -0.11
CA LEU A 151 22.18 -7.54 -1.00
C LEU A 151 20.86 -7.83 -0.26
N GLU A 152 20.72 -7.32 0.95
CA GLU A 152 19.46 -7.42 1.69
C GLU A 152 18.41 -6.44 1.13
N PRO A 153 17.12 -6.81 1.14
CA PRO A 153 16.04 -5.93 0.71
C PRO A 153 15.96 -4.65 1.55
N VAL A 154 15.82 -3.50 0.90
CA VAL A 154 15.63 -2.21 1.58
C VAL A 154 14.14 -1.85 1.62
N LYS A 155 13.54 -1.89 2.81
CA LYS A 155 12.12 -1.55 3.04
C LYS A 155 11.94 -0.04 3.19
N GLY A 156 10.81 0.47 2.67
CA GLY A 156 10.34 1.84 2.95
C GLY A 156 11.07 2.94 2.17
N MET A 157 11.97 2.56 1.25
CA MET A 157 12.69 3.51 0.42
C MET A 157 11.76 4.10 -0.64
N LEU A 158 11.78 5.41 -0.80
CA LEU A 158 11.06 6.12 -1.86
C LEU A 158 11.77 5.86 -3.19
N VAL A 159 11.04 5.40 -4.19
CA VAL A 159 11.55 5.23 -5.57
C VAL A 159 10.83 6.22 -6.47
N GLY A 160 11.59 6.98 -7.24
CA GLY A 160 11.03 8.04 -8.07
C GLY A 160 11.57 8.06 -9.49
N LEU A 161 10.72 8.59 -10.37
CA LEU A 161 11.04 8.81 -11.79
C LEU A 161 11.15 10.29 -12.10
N HIS A 162 12.14 10.63 -12.95
CA HIS A 162 12.28 11.94 -13.58
C HIS A 162 12.18 11.80 -15.09
N ALA A 163 11.30 12.56 -15.73
CA ALA A 163 11.27 12.71 -17.19
C ALA A 163 12.42 13.63 -17.66
N ASN A 164 12.91 14.52 -16.81
CA ASN A 164 14.12 15.28 -17.08
C ASN A 164 15.35 14.35 -16.93
N LEU A 165 16.01 14.06 -18.06
CA LEU A 165 17.13 13.13 -18.12
C LEU A 165 18.48 13.73 -17.68
N ALA A 166 18.54 15.02 -17.33
CA ALA A 166 19.73 15.66 -16.85
C ALA A 166 20.11 15.13 -15.45
N ASP A 167 21.38 14.83 -15.19
CA ASP A 167 21.85 14.32 -13.89
C ASP A 167 21.53 15.28 -12.73
N SER A 168 21.49 16.59 -13.02
CA SER A 168 21.11 17.60 -12.03
C SER A 168 19.63 17.60 -11.65
N ALA A 169 18.78 16.89 -12.37
CA ALA A 169 17.35 16.83 -12.03
C ALA A 169 17.14 16.20 -10.64
N PHE A 170 17.85 15.13 -10.34
CA PHE A 170 17.78 14.43 -9.06
C PHE A 170 18.05 15.34 -7.85
N THR A 171 18.98 16.29 -7.98
CA THR A 171 19.39 17.19 -6.88
C THR A 171 18.62 18.52 -6.84
N LYS A 172 17.80 18.82 -7.86
CA LYS A 172 17.14 20.13 -7.99
C LYS A 172 15.63 20.07 -8.08
N LEU A 173 15.11 18.93 -8.46
CA LEU A 173 13.67 18.78 -8.73
C LEU A 173 13.10 17.64 -7.89
N PRO A 174 11.87 17.77 -7.39
CA PRO A 174 11.17 16.65 -6.78
C PRO A 174 10.84 15.60 -7.83
N PHE A 175 10.68 14.36 -7.40
CA PHE A 175 10.22 13.28 -8.28
C PHE A 175 8.87 13.60 -8.93
N GLU A 176 8.71 13.18 -10.18
CA GLU A 176 7.44 13.35 -10.91
C GLU A 176 6.47 12.22 -10.61
N ARG A 177 7.00 11.01 -10.44
CA ARG A 177 6.26 9.80 -10.09
C ARG A 177 7.00 9.06 -9.00
N VAL A 178 6.25 8.52 -8.06
CA VAL A 178 6.83 7.84 -6.90
C VAL A 178 6.13 6.54 -6.58
N GLY A 179 6.89 5.62 -5.98
CA GLY A 179 6.45 4.41 -5.32
C GLY A 179 7.29 4.20 -4.07
N ARG A 180 6.99 3.20 -3.26
CA ARG A 180 7.74 2.86 -2.05
C ARG A 180 8.04 1.37 -2.01
N THR A 181 9.20 1.00 -1.49
CA THR A 181 9.59 -0.40 -1.36
C THR A 181 8.84 -1.10 -0.23
N ASP A 182 8.38 -2.33 -0.50
CA ASP A 182 7.77 -3.24 0.48
C ASP A 182 8.84 -3.91 1.39
N SER A 183 8.40 -4.84 2.26
CA SER A 183 9.30 -5.60 3.14
C SER A 183 10.31 -6.50 2.42
N ARG A 184 10.09 -6.77 1.13
CA ARG A 184 10.98 -7.54 0.26
C ARG A 184 11.83 -6.63 -0.65
N GLY A 185 11.81 -5.31 -0.41
CA GLY A 185 12.51 -4.33 -1.22
C GLY A 185 11.90 -4.10 -2.61
N ARG A 186 10.72 -4.64 -2.91
CA ARG A 186 10.05 -4.50 -4.21
C ARG A 186 9.25 -3.21 -4.25
N PHE A 187 9.26 -2.55 -5.39
CA PHE A 187 8.45 -1.36 -5.65
C PHE A 187 7.67 -1.50 -6.95
N SER A 188 6.59 -0.74 -7.05
CA SER A 188 5.82 -0.56 -8.28
C SER A 188 5.36 0.89 -8.38
N ILE A 189 5.75 1.57 -9.45
CA ILE A 189 5.33 2.94 -9.76
C ILE A 189 4.30 2.85 -10.88
N ARG A 190 3.06 3.20 -10.60
CA ARG A 190 1.94 3.11 -11.54
C ARG A 190 1.52 4.49 -12.05
N GLY A 191 0.70 4.52 -13.08
CA GLY A 191 0.21 5.76 -13.68
C GLY A 191 1.31 6.54 -14.41
N VAL A 192 2.25 5.82 -15.01
CA VAL A 192 3.36 6.40 -15.74
C VAL A 192 2.92 6.66 -17.18
N ALA A 193 3.20 7.87 -17.68
CA ALA A 193 2.98 8.21 -19.08
C ALA A 193 4.03 7.55 -19.99
N PRO A 194 3.73 7.35 -21.27
CA PRO A 194 4.76 6.98 -22.25
C PRO A 194 5.88 8.01 -22.28
N GLY A 195 7.13 7.57 -22.21
CA GLY A 195 8.27 8.48 -22.19
C GLY A 195 9.59 7.82 -21.85
N LYS A 196 10.60 8.64 -21.61
CA LYS A 196 11.92 8.23 -21.15
C LYS A 196 12.15 8.79 -19.75
N TYR A 197 12.64 7.97 -18.83
CA TYR A 197 12.81 8.36 -17.45
C TYR A 197 14.17 7.94 -16.91
N ARG A 198 14.68 8.71 -15.97
CA ARG A 198 15.68 8.29 -15.01
C ARG A 198 14.99 7.78 -13.76
N ILE A 199 15.56 6.74 -13.15
CA ILE A 199 15.03 6.17 -11.91
C ILE A 199 16.06 6.31 -10.78
N TYR A 200 15.56 6.72 -9.63
CA TYR A 200 16.35 6.85 -8.40
C TYR A 200 15.55 6.31 -7.23
N ALA A 201 16.26 5.88 -6.19
CA ALA A 201 15.65 5.63 -4.91
C ALA A 201 16.32 6.50 -3.83
N LEU A 202 15.53 6.93 -2.86
CA LEU A 202 15.93 7.88 -1.84
C LEU A 202 15.34 7.46 -0.49
N GLN A 203 16.16 7.44 0.54
CA GLN A 203 15.68 7.40 1.91
C GLN A 203 15.31 8.82 2.34
N ASP A 204 14.16 9.28 1.88
CA ASP A 204 13.62 10.61 2.08
C ASP A 204 13.20 10.79 3.53
N ALA A 205 14.06 11.44 4.32
CA ALA A 205 13.86 11.60 5.77
C ALA A 205 12.92 12.78 6.10
N ASP A 206 12.93 13.82 5.27
CA ASP A 206 12.15 15.04 5.46
C ASP A 206 10.86 15.10 4.64
N GLN A 207 10.60 14.07 3.83
CA GLN A 207 9.42 13.89 2.99
C GLN A 207 9.22 15.02 1.96
N ASN A 208 10.32 15.53 1.43
CA ASN A 208 10.30 16.58 0.40
C ASN A 208 10.31 16.03 -1.04
N PHE A 209 10.42 14.70 -1.18
CA PHE A 209 10.44 13.98 -2.46
C PHE A 209 11.60 14.36 -3.40
N ALA A 210 12.67 14.90 -2.86
CA ALA A 210 13.86 15.30 -3.58
C ALA A 210 15.11 15.02 -2.75
N TYR A 211 16.23 14.76 -3.39
CA TYR A 211 17.50 14.66 -2.68
C TYR A 211 17.95 16.04 -2.19
N SER A 212 17.94 16.23 -0.90
CA SER A 212 18.23 17.52 -0.25
C SER A 212 19.41 17.49 0.69
N GLN A 213 19.75 16.32 1.25
CA GLN A 213 20.75 16.18 2.30
C GLN A 213 21.78 15.09 1.97
N PRO A 214 23.09 15.34 2.16
CA PRO A 214 24.13 14.34 1.93
C PRO A 214 24.03 13.07 2.79
N THR A 215 23.23 13.11 3.85
CA THR A 215 22.97 11.98 4.76
C THR A 215 21.91 11.03 4.25
N GLU A 216 21.15 11.42 3.23
CA GLU A 216 20.13 10.59 2.63
C GLU A 216 20.75 9.46 1.82
N VAL A 217 20.32 8.24 2.10
CA VAL A 217 20.76 7.05 1.35
C VAL A 217 20.11 7.08 -0.02
N ILE A 218 20.90 6.90 -1.06
CA ILE A 218 20.44 6.92 -2.46
C ILE A 218 20.74 5.59 -3.15
N ALA A 219 19.92 5.28 -4.14
CA ALA A 219 20.19 4.23 -5.13
C ALA A 219 19.82 4.75 -6.52
N PHE A 220 20.53 4.32 -7.53
CA PHE A 220 20.26 4.72 -8.91
C PHE A 220 20.57 3.59 -9.89
N ASN A 221 20.04 3.75 -11.10
CA ASN A 221 20.38 2.93 -12.26
C ASN A 221 20.67 3.87 -13.42
N ASP A 222 21.81 3.69 -14.08
CA ASP A 222 22.24 4.54 -15.19
C ASP A 222 21.39 4.33 -16.48
N SER A 223 20.63 3.25 -16.54
CA SER A 223 19.79 2.94 -17.68
C SER A 223 18.62 3.92 -17.80
N ILE A 224 18.28 4.28 -19.03
CA ILE A 224 17.05 5.01 -19.31
C ILE A 224 15.89 4.02 -19.25
N ILE A 225 14.91 4.31 -18.43
CA ILE A 225 13.68 3.54 -18.28
C ILE A 225 12.67 4.00 -19.35
N ILE A 226 12.19 3.06 -20.15
CA ILE A 226 11.15 3.29 -21.16
C ILE A 226 9.99 2.36 -20.81
N PRO A 227 8.94 2.86 -20.13
CA PRO A 227 7.79 2.06 -19.79
C PRO A 227 7.09 1.54 -21.06
N SER A 228 6.69 0.29 -21.02
CA SER A 228 5.95 -0.37 -22.09
C SER A 228 4.95 -1.36 -21.50
N MET A 229 4.10 -1.92 -22.35
CA MET A 229 3.15 -2.96 -21.96
C MET A 229 3.05 -4.00 -23.07
N GLU A 230 2.79 -5.22 -22.68
CA GLU A 230 2.54 -6.34 -23.57
C GLU A 230 1.40 -7.22 -23.03
N GLU A 231 0.69 -7.86 -23.94
CA GLU A 231 -0.35 -8.79 -23.56
C GLU A 231 0.27 -10.18 -23.32
N ARG A 232 -0.01 -10.76 -22.16
CA ARG A 232 0.42 -12.13 -21.80
C ARG A 232 -0.77 -12.99 -21.43
N MET A 233 -0.60 -14.31 -21.56
CA MET A 233 -1.57 -15.28 -21.09
C MET A 233 -1.13 -15.86 -19.75
N ARG A 234 -2.08 -16.02 -18.82
CA ARG A 234 -1.87 -16.68 -17.54
C ARG A 234 -2.88 -17.82 -17.40
N GLN A 235 -2.41 -18.94 -16.90
CA GLN A 235 -3.28 -20.04 -16.52
C GLN A 235 -3.65 -19.88 -15.05
N ASP A 236 -4.95 -19.70 -14.80
CA ASP A 236 -5.52 -19.70 -13.46
C ASP A 236 -6.09 -21.11 -13.21
N THR A 237 -5.60 -21.79 -12.17
CA THR A 237 -6.03 -23.15 -11.81
C THR A 237 -6.94 -23.07 -10.59
N THR A 238 -8.14 -23.59 -10.72
CA THR A 238 -9.07 -23.79 -9.60
C THR A 238 -8.93 -25.23 -9.10
N TRP A 239 -8.90 -25.41 -7.78
CA TRP A 239 -8.72 -26.71 -7.15
C TRP A 239 -10.00 -27.09 -6.40
N ILE A 240 -10.42 -28.38 -6.52
CA ILE A 240 -11.50 -28.96 -5.71
C ILE A 240 -10.97 -29.28 -4.30
N ASP A 241 -9.76 -29.85 -4.26
CA ASP A 241 -9.01 -30.16 -3.03
C ASP A 241 -7.50 -29.95 -3.27
N SER A 242 -6.67 -30.25 -2.29
CA SER A 242 -5.20 -30.03 -2.37
C SER A 242 -4.50 -30.82 -3.48
N LEU A 243 -5.17 -31.78 -4.12
CA LEU A 243 -4.59 -32.69 -5.12
C LEU A 243 -5.36 -32.70 -6.44
N THR A 244 -6.62 -32.26 -6.45
CA THR A 244 -7.51 -32.39 -7.61
C THR A 244 -7.78 -31.03 -8.24
N VAL A 245 -7.31 -30.85 -9.48
CA VAL A 245 -7.59 -29.66 -10.30
C VAL A 245 -9.03 -29.75 -10.80
N ASP A 246 -9.84 -28.68 -10.59
CA ASP A 246 -11.17 -28.54 -11.14
C ASP A 246 -11.12 -28.00 -12.56
N THR A 247 -10.55 -26.81 -12.71
CA THR A 247 -10.57 -26.11 -13.98
C THR A 247 -9.27 -25.32 -14.16
N ILE A 248 -8.75 -25.34 -15.40
CA ILE A 248 -7.67 -24.47 -15.84
C ILE A 248 -8.28 -23.49 -16.84
N VAL A 249 -8.22 -22.19 -16.51
CA VAL A 249 -8.72 -21.11 -17.37
C VAL A 249 -7.53 -20.26 -17.81
N GLU A 250 -7.38 -20.08 -19.11
CA GLU A 250 -6.42 -19.13 -19.64
C GLU A 250 -7.03 -17.73 -19.64
N ARG A 251 -6.35 -16.78 -19.02
CA ARG A 251 -6.73 -15.36 -18.99
C ARG A 251 -5.65 -14.51 -19.61
N GLN A 252 -6.06 -13.64 -20.51
CA GLN A 252 -5.22 -12.58 -21.03
C GLN A 252 -5.11 -11.47 -19.98
N TYR A 253 -3.89 -10.98 -19.76
CA TYR A 253 -3.63 -9.83 -18.90
C TYR A 253 -2.54 -8.93 -19.48
N THR A 254 -2.61 -7.65 -19.17
CA THR A 254 -1.58 -6.68 -19.55
C THR A 254 -0.42 -6.76 -18.59
N HIS A 255 0.77 -7.03 -19.13
CA HIS A 255 2.02 -7.05 -18.40
C HIS A 255 2.79 -5.76 -18.66
N TYR A 256 3.22 -5.09 -17.60
CA TYR A 256 3.95 -3.83 -17.67
C TYR A 256 5.44 -4.05 -17.53
N LEU A 257 6.21 -3.34 -18.35
CA LEU A 257 7.68 -3.41 -18.39
C LEU A 257 8.29 -2.00 -18.23
N PRO A 258 9.51 -1.89 -17.65
CA PRO A 258 10.26 -2.95 -17.00
C PRO A 258 9.67 -3.32 -15.63
N ASP A 259 9.75 -4.60 -15.29
CA ASP A 259 9.29 -5.16 -14.00
C ASP A 259 10.43 -5.71 -13.12
N ASP A 260 11.67 -5.62 -13.61
CA ASP A 260 12.88 -6.19 -13.01
C ASP A 260 13.99 -5.15 -12.74
N VAL A 261 13.64 -3.87 -12.63
CA VAL A 261 14.63 -2.81 -12.39
C VAL A 261 15.35 -3.05 -11.05
N LEU A 262 16.66 -3.21 -11.09
CA LEU A 262 17.49 -3.36 -9.89
C LEU A 262 18.15 -2.03 -9.52
N LEU A 263 17.96 -1.62 -8.26
CA LEU A 263 18.61 -0.48 -7.65
C LEU A 263 19.44 -0.94 -6.45
N LEU A 264 20.68 -0.48 -6.36
CA LEU A 264 21.57 -0.78 -5.26
C LEU A 264 21.79 0.47 -4.40
N SER A 265 21.34 0.41 -3.14
CA SER A 265 21.49 1.53 -2.22
C SER A 265 22.91 1.61 -1.68
N LEU A 266 23.50 2.80 -1.76
CA LEU A 266 24.83 3.09 -1.23
C LEU A 266 24.69 3.69 0.16
N ILE A 267 25.24 3.03 1.17
CA ILE A 267 25.36 3.54 2.54
C ILE A 267 26.57 4.48 2.59
N HIS A 268 26.47 5.71 2.37
CA HIS A 268 27.52 6.73 2.30
C HIS A 268 28.35 6.71 1.00
N ILE A 269 28.25 7.80 0.28
CA ILE A 269 29.38 8.26 -0.52
C ILE A 269 30.39 8.82 0.51
N SER A 270 31.29 7.97 1.03
CA SER A 270 32.42 8.45 1.83
C SER A 270 33.23 9.38 0.92
N GLU A 271 33.49 10.59 1.40
CA GLU A 271 34.43 11.48 0.73
C GLU A 271 35.71 10.69 0.38
N PRO A 272 36.28 10.84 -0.82
CA PRO A 272 37.50 10.17 -1.18
C PRO A 272 38.55 10.53 -0.13
N THR A 273 39.05 9.52 0.57
CA THR A 273 40.11 9.66 1.57
C THR A 273 41.24 10.46 0.93
N ARG A 274 41.46 11.70 1.38
CA ARG A 274 42.64 12.45 1.01
C ARG A 274 43.83 11.57 1.39
N HIS A 275 44.54 11.06 0.40
CA HIS A 275 45.83 10.45 0.61
C HIS A 275 46.70 11.46 1.35
N LEU A 276 46.94 11.22 2.64
CA LEU A 276 47.99 11.87 3.39
C LEU A 276 49.30 11.55 2.65
N ARG A 277 49.84 12.53 1.95
CA ARG A 277 51.24 12.47 1.53
C ARG A 277 52.07 12.45 2.80
N ILE A 278 52.63 11.30 3.13
CA ILE A 278 53.71 11.19 4.07
C ILE A 278 54.93 11.74 3.34
N SER A 279 55.40 12.92 3.78
CA SER A 279 56.70 13.51 3.42
C SER A 279 57.79 12.84 4.18
#